data_d74423f9a5ccc80b3065e0151bf838e1
#
_entry.id   d74423f9a5ccc80b3065e0151bf838e1
#
_cell.length_a   1.000
_cell.length_b   1.000
_cell.length_c   1.000
_cell.angle_alpha   90.00
_cell.angle_beta   90.00
_cell.angle_gamma   90.00
#
_symmetry.space_group_name_H-M   'P 1'
#
loop_
_entity.id
_entity.type
_entity.pdbx_description
1 polymer ?
#
loop_
_entity_poly.entity_id
_entity_poly.type
_entity_poly.pdbx_seq_one_letter_code
_entity_poly.pdbx_strand_id
1 'polypeptide(L)' 'MIPLDQKYQSYLDGSKTMMIDGKREKVKGYGYSCDGNKIIGYYVPTESYKIYFNLQEEFQKLEMIKEMEIIH' A
#
# COMPACT_ATOMS: atom_id res chain seq x y z
N MET A 1 -12.25 -18.99 -3.31
CA MET A 1 -11.35 -17.94 -2.83
C MET A 1 -11.41 -16.74 -3.75
N ILE A 2 -11.51 -15.55 -3.21
CA ILE A 2 -11.58 -14.34 -3.99
C ILE A 2 -10.17 -13.88 -4.32
N PRO A 3 -9.84 -13.63 -5.58
CA PRO A 3 -8.52 -13.14 -5.92
C PRO A 3 -8.23 -11.81 -5.25
N LEU A 4 -6.96 -11.58 -4.95
CA LEU A 4 -6.57 -10.39 -4.23
C LEU A 4 -6.94 -9.12 -4.98
N ASP A 5 -6.78 -9.11 -6.30
CA ASP A 5 -7.13 -7.92 -7.07
C ASP A 5 -8.62 -7.63 -7.02
N GLN A 6 -9.49 -8.63 -6.92
CA GLN A 6 -10.91 -8.37 -6.76
C GLN A 6 -11.21 -7.82 -5.37
N LYS A 7 -10.54 -8.37 -4.36
CA LYS A 7 -10.76 -7.91 -3.00
C LYS A 7 -10.35 -6.45 -2.84
N TYR A 8 -9.32 -6.03 -3.55
CA TYR A 8 -8.79 -4.69 -3.42
C TYR A 8 -9.11 -3.81 -4.62
N GLN A 9 -10.23 -4.06 -5.28
CA GLN A 9 -10.60 -3.27 -6.43
C GLN A 9 -10.70 -1.78 -6.11
N SER A 10 -11.16 -1.44 -4.91
CA SER A 10 -11.26 -0.04 -4.51
C SER A 10 -9.88 0.61 -4.38
N TYR A 11 -8.84 -0.20 -4.17
CA TYR A 11 -7.48 0.32 -4.12
C TYR A 11 -7.01 0.65 -5.54
N LEU A 12 -7.41 -0.16 -6.51
CA LEU A 12 -6.97 0.03 -7.87
C LEU A 12 -7.70 1.16 -8.57
N ASP A 13 -8.97 1.35 -8.26
CA ASP A 13 -9.75 2.38 -8.93
C ASP A 13 -9.69 3.72 -8.24
N GLY A 14 -8.95 3.80 -7.12
CA GLY A 14 -8.73 5.07 -6.45
C GLY A 14 -9.85 5.52 -5.56
N SER A 15 -10.82 4.68 -5.29
CA SER A 15 -11.94 5.07 -4.42
C SER A 15 -11.63 4.87 -2.94
N LYS A 16 -10.59 4.11 -2.62
CA LYS A 16 -10.24 3.87 -1.22
C LYS A 16 -9.42 5.01 -0.67
N THR A 17 -9.73 5.44 0.56
CA THR A 17 -8.91 6.43 1.26
C THR A 17 -8.56 5.87 2.63
N MET A 18 -7.48 6.38 3.21
CA MET A 18 -7.02 5.96 4.52
C MET A 18 -6.62 7.21 5.30
N MET A 19 -6.76 7.15 6.62
CA MET A 19 -6.34 8.25 7.47
C MET A 19 -4.93 7.98 7.96
N ILE A 20 -4.01 8.89 7.66
CA ILE A 20 -2.63 8.77 8.08
C ILE A 20 -2.23 10.09 8.70
N ASP A 21 -1.85 10.05 9.97
CA ASP A 21 -1.44 11.25 10.69
C ASP A 21 -2.52 12.32 10.64
N GLY A 22 -3.77 11.93 10.76
CA GLY A 22 -4.86 12.89 10.77
C GLY A 22 -5.23 13.42 9.39
N LYS A 23 -4.60 12.91 8.34
CA LYS A 23 -4.83 13.38 7.00
C LYS A 23 -5.41 12.27 6.16
N ARG A 24 -6.40 12.59 5.34
CA ARG A 24 -7.01 11.59 4.47
C ARG A 24 -6.17 11.44 3.22
N GLU A 25 -5.68 10.24 2.96
CA GLU A 25 -4.83 9.97 1.82
C GLU A 25 -5.53 9.03 0.88
N LYS A 26 -5.44 9.29 -0.40
CA LYS A 26 -6.04 8.43 -1.41
C LYS A 26 -5.11 7.30 -1.74
N VAL A 27 -5.64 6.08 -1.77
CA VAL A 27 -4.84 4.91 -2.08
C VAL A 27 -4.65 4.84 -3.59
N LYS A 28 -3.43 4.57 -4.03
CA LYS A 28 -3.09 4.56 -5.44
C LYS A 28 -2.88 3.17 -6.02
N GLY A 29 -3.23 2.14 -5.29
CA GLY A 29 -3.08 0.78 -5.79
C GLY A 29 -2.59 -0.13 -4.69
N TYR A 30 -1.95 -1.23 -5.07
CA TYR A 30 -1.30 -2.09 -4.11
C TYR A 30 -0.25 -2.93 -4.83
N GLY A 31 0.68 -3.50 -4.06
CA GLY A 31 1.69 -4.38 -4.60
C GLY A 31 2.03 -5.45 -3.58
N TYR A 32 2.82 -6.43 -3.99
CA TYR A 32 3.20 -7.51 -3.10
C TYR A 32 4.60 -7.27 -2.54
N SER A 33 4.79 -7.68 -1.28
CA SER A 33 6.11 -7.67 -0.66
C SER A 33 6.65 -9.07 -0.72
N CYS A 34 7.92 -9.22 -1.10
CA CYS A 34 8.52 -10.51 -1.27
C CYS A 34 9.81 -10.63 -0.48
N ASP A 35 10.09 -11.87 -0.05
CA ASP A 35 11.37 -12.19 0.54
C ASP A 35 11.93 -13.32 -0.31
N GLY A 36 12.86 -13.00 -1.20
CA GLY A 36 13.32 -13.95 -2.19
C GLY A 36 12.20 -14.28 -3.16
N ASN A 37 11.84 -15.53 -3.23
CA ASN A 37 10.78 -15.98 -4.12
C ASN A 37 9.43 -16.10 -3.42
N LYS A 38 9.34 -15.67 -2.17
CA LYS A 38 8.16 -15.90 -1.38
C LYS A 38 7.44 -14.60 -1.10
N ILE A 39 6.13 -14.57 -1.33
CA ILE A 39 5.32 -13.41 -1.01
C ILE A 39 5.04 -13.43 0.48
N ILE A 40 5.43 -12.37 1.18
CA ILE A 40 5.25 -12.30 2.62
C ILE A 40 4.20 -11.29 3.05
N GLY A 41 3.68 -10.53 2.13
CA GLY A 41 2.65 -9.55 2.46
C GLY A 41 2.35 -8.69 1.27
N TYR A 42 1.79 -7.51 1.53
CA TYR A 42 1.51 -6.57 0.46
C TYR A 42 1.66 -5.15 1.00
N TYR A 43 1.73 -4.19 0.10
CA TYR A 43 1.80 -2.80 0.49
C TYR A 43 0.77 -2.00 -0.28
N VAL A 44 0.38 -0.88 0.30
CA VAL A 44 -0.62 0.00 -0.26
C VAL A 44 0.02 1.39 -0.37
N PRO A 45 0.25 1.89 -1.59
CA PRO A 45 0.83 3.22 -1.73
C PRO A 45 -0.25 4.28 -1.72
N THR A 46 0.07 5.41 -1.08
CA THR A 46 -0.75 6.60 -1.18
C THR A 46 0.14 7.68 -1.80
N GLU A 47 -0.32 8.91 -1.77
CA GLU A 47 0.47 9.97 -2.36
C GLU A 47 1.78 10.19 -1.61
N SER A 48 1.78 10.03 -0.31
CA SER A 48 2.93 10.34 0.50
C SER A 48 3.56 9.14 1.22
N TYR A 49 2.89 8.01 1.23
CA TYR A 49 3.31 6.88 2.05
C TYR A 49 3.17 5.55 1.35
N LYS A 50 3.93 4.57 1.83
CA LYS A 50 3.70 3.16 1.52
C LYS A 50 3.37 2.48 2.84
N ILE A 51 2.26 1.77 2.88
CA ILE A 51 1.80 1.11 4.10
C ILE A 51 1.91 -0.38 3.89
N TYR A 52 2.64 -1.05 4.78
CA TYR A 52 2.94 -2.47 4.60
C TYR A 52 2.09 -3.33 5.52
N PHE A 53 1.58 -4.42 4.99
CA PHE A 53 0.76 -5.38 5.72
C PHE A 53 1.28 -6.80 5.48
N ASN A 54 1.04 -7.70 6.44
CA ASN A 54 1.39 -9.10 6.23
C ASN A 54 0.23 -9.79 5.52
N LEU A 55 0.34 -11.09 5.33
CA LEU A 55 -0.71 -11.82 4.60
C LEU A 55 -2.01 -11.92 5.36
N GLN A 56 -1.99 -11.69 6.66
CA GLN A 56 -3.19 -11.66 7.47
C GLN A 56 -3.80 -10.26 7.54
N GLU A 57 -3.27 -9.34 6.74
CA GLU A 57 -3.76 -7.96 6.65
C GLU A 57 -3.49 -7.16 7.92
N GLU A 58 -2.46 -7.53 8.65
CA GLU A 58 -2.08 -6.79 9.84
C GLU A 58 -1.00 -5.77 9.48
N PHE A 59 -1.14 -4.57 10.02
CA PHE A 59 -0.21 -3.49 9.75
C PHE A 59 1.21 -3.85 10.22
N GLN A 60 2.20 -3.59 9.38
CA GLN A 60 3.58 -3.86 9.71
C GLN A 60 4.41 -2.58 9.86
N LYS A 61 4.39 -1.72 8.88
CA LYS A 61 5.17 -0.48 8.96
C LYS A 61 4.65 0.55 7.98
N LEU A 62 5.03 1.79 8.19
CA LEU A 62 4.69 2.91 7.35
C LEU A 62 5.98 3.52 6.84
N GLU A 63 6.07 3.75 5.55
CA GLU A 63 7.27 4.28 4.94
C GLU A 63 6.89 5.53 4.17
N MET A 64 7.61 6.62 4.39
CA MET A 64 7.34 7.85 3.69
C MET A 64 8.01 7.83 2.32
N ILE A 65 7.29 8.24 1.31
CA ILE A 65 7.83 8.32 -0.04
C ILE A 65 8.51 9.65 -0.18
N LYS A 66 9.80 9.63 -0.55
CA LYS A 66 10.58 10.85 -0.64
C LYS A 66 10.87 11.19 -2.06
N GLU A 67 9.89 11.73 -2.72
CA GLU A 67 10.05 12.02 -4.10
C GLU A 67 10.97 13.12 -4.42
N MET A 68 11.05 14.09 -3.55
CA MET A 68 11.87 15.23 -3.84
C MET A 68 13.30 14.90 -3.89
N GLU A 69 13.71 13.79 -3.42
CA GLU A 69 15.11 13.49 -3.49
C GLU A 69 15.55 13.13 -4.84
N ILE A 70 14.65 12.99 -5.73
CA ILE A 70 14.98 12.68 -7.04
C ILE A 70 15.36 13.81 -7.84
N ILE A 71 15.22 14.92 -7.34
CA ILE A 71 15.50 16.01 -8.07
C ILE A 71 16.84 16.25 -8.26
N HIS A 72 17.13 16.53 -9.11
CA HIS A 72 18.34 16.95 -9.23
C HIS A 72 18.80 17.05 -10.27
#